data_716fc9d2b94043eec4906fdcde409913
#
_entry.id   716fc9d2b94043eec4906fdcde409913
#
_cell.length_a   1.000
_cell.length_b   1.000
_cell.length_c   1.000
_cell.angle_alpha   90.00
_cell.angle_beta   90.00
_cell.angle_gamma   90.00
#
_symmetry.space_group_name_H-M   'P 1'
#
loop_
_entity.id
_entity.type
_entity.pdbx_description
1 polymer ?
#
loop_
_entity_poly.entity_id
_entity_poly.type
_entity_poly.pdbx_seq_one_letter_code
_entity_poly.pdbx_strand_id
1 'polypeptide(L)'
;MKYIVAIIQPGRLAAVHEALGTIGIEGLTTSEVQGYGRQKGKTEVFRGTEYTVNFLPKIKIEVAVPGDSVEKACDAIKTAAESGKIGDGKIFVFDLETAMRIRTGETGADSL
;
A
#
# COMPACT_ATOMS: atom_id res chain seq x y z
N MET A 1 6.52 -16.51 5.38
CA MET A 1 6.57 -15.18 4.76
C MET A 1 5.19 -14.70 4.37
N LYS A 2 4.99 -13.42 4.39
CA LYS A 2 3.73 -12.79 3.98
C LYS A 2 3.99 -11.68 2.98
N TYR A 3 3.03 -11.46 2.10
CA TYR A 3 3.08 -10.38 1.13
C TYR A 3 2.00 -9.37 1.47
N ILE A 4 2.42 -8.14 1.72
CA ILE A 4 1.51 -7.06 2.12
C ILE A 4 1.30 -6.15 0.91
N VAL A 5 0.05 -5.89 0.59
CA VAL A 5 -0.35 -4.91 -0.41
C VAL A 5 -1.16 -3.85 0.30
N ALA A 6 -0.72 -2.60 0.21
CA ALA A 6 -1.44 -1.48 0.81
C ALA A 6 -1.81 -0.46 -0.26
N ILE A 7 -3.06 -0.06 -0.25
CA ILE A 7 -3.54 1.02 -1.12
C ILE A 7 -3.74 2.23 -0.22
N ILE A 8 -3.01 3.31 -0.49
CA ILE A 8 -2.98 4.49 0.37
C ILE A 8 -3.19 5.77 -0.44
N GLN A 9 -3.45 6.85 0.26
CA GLN A 9 -3.47 8.18 -0.34
C GLN A 9 -2.06 8.58 -0.80
N PRO A 10 -1.93 9.22 -1.97
CA PRO A 10 -0.61 9.56 -2.52
C PRO A 10 0.26 10.37 -1.55
N GLY A 11 -0.31 11.31 -0.82
CA GLY A 11 0.43 12.14 0.11
C GLY A 11 0.95 11.42 1.35
N ARG A 12 0.62 10.15 1.54
CA ARG A 12 1.05 9.38 2.70
C ARG A 12 2.25 8.47 2.43
N LEU A 13 2.71 8.39 1.20
CA LEU A 13 3.79 7.48 0.85
C LEU A 13 5.06 7.71 1.67
N ALA A 14 5.50 8.95 1.79
CA ALA A 14 6.72 9.26 2.54
C ALA A 14 6.61 8.83 4.01
N ALA A 15 5.47 9.10 4.65
CA ALA A 15 5.25 8.72 6.05
C ALA A 15 5.23 7.20 6.23
N VAL A 16 4.61 6.46 5.30
CA VAL A 16 4.57 5.00 5.34
C VAL A 16 5.96 4.43 5.14
N HIS A 17 6.71 4.93 4.16
CA HIS A 17 8.08 4.48 3.91
C HIS A 17 8.96 4.67 5.15
N GLU A 18 8.88 5.85 5.78
CA GLU A 18 9.63 6.13 7.00
C GLU A 18 9.24 5.20 8.14
N ALA A 19 7.94 4.99 8.34
CA ALA A 19 7.44 4.12 9.40
C ALA A 19 7.91 2.67 9.23
N LEU A 20 7.90 2.15 8.01
CA LEU A 20 8.40 0.80 7.71
C LEU A 20 9.91 0.73 7.92
N GLY A 21 10.65 1.74 7.53
CA GLY A 21 12.10 1.81 7.76
C GLY A 21 12.47 1.76 9.23
N THR A 22 11.68 2.41 10.09
CA THR A 22 11.89 2.44 11.53
C THR A 22 11.83 1.04 12.15
N ILE A 23 11.04 0.14 11.59
CA ILE A 23 10.95 -1.25 12.07
C ILE A 23 11.79 -2.22 11.25
N GLY A 24 12.73 -1.71 10.45
CA GLY A 24 13.69 -2.52 9.71
C GLY A 24 13.21 -3.04 8.36
N ILE A 25 12.09 -2.56 7.86
CA ILE A 25 11.57 -2.93 6.54
C ILE A 25 11.94 -1.82 5.56
N GLU A 26 12.95 -2.06 4.73
CA GLU A 26 13.51 -1.04 3.85
C GLU A 26 13.11 -1.21 2.38
N GLY A 27 12.99 -2.46 1.92
CA GLY A 27 12.64 -2.75 0.53
C GLY A 27 11.14 -2.78 0.32
N LEU A 28 10.64 -1.97 -0.58
CA LEU A 28 9.24 -2.00 -1.00
C LEU A 28 9.13 -1.58 -2.47
N THR A 29 8.03 -1.97 -3.08
CA THR A 29 7.71 -1.60 -4.46
C THR A 29 6.47 -0.75 -4.45
N THR A 30 6.46 0.33 -5.22
CA THR A 30 5.29 1.20 -5.32
C THR A 30 4.84 1.35 -6.75
N SER A 31 3.55 1.57 -6.93
CA SER A 31 2.98 1.93 -8.22
C SER A 31 1.84 2.91 -8.02
N GLU A 32 1.65 3.75 -9.02
CA GLU A 32 0.52 4.66 -9.07
C GLU A 32 -0.68 3.89 -9.62
N VAL A 33 -1.79 3.96 -8.92
CA VAL A 33 -3.02 3.27 -9.29
C VAL A 33 -4.20 4.22 -9.16
N GLN A 34 -5.32 3.81 -9.68
CA GLN A 34 -6.58 4.53 -9.52
C GLN A 34 -7.54 3.64 -8.76
N GLY A 35 -8.18 4.20 -7.74
CA GLY A 35 -9.15 3.50 -6.94
C GLY A 35 -10.54 4.06 -7.09
N TYR A 36 -11.53 3.18 -7.08
CA TYR A 36 -12.92 3.52 -6.95
C TYR A 36 -13.43 2.95 -5.63
N GLY A 37 -13.99 3.79 -4.80
CA GLY A 37 -14.46 3.34 -3.50
C GLY A 37 -15.51 4.28 -2.91
N ARG A 38 -15.74 4.13 -1.61
CA ARG A 38 -16.76 4.90 -0.91
C ARG A 38 -16.47 6.39 -0.83
N GLN A 39 -15.24 6.80 -1.10
CA GLN A 39 -14.87 8.20 -1.08
C GLN A 39 -15.67 9.02 -2.07
N LYS A 40 -16.19 8.40 -3.10
CA LYS A 40 -16.85 9.00 -4.26
C LYS A 40 -15.95 10.01 -4.95
N GLY A 41 -16.06 10.13 -6.25
CA GLY A 41 -15.37 11.15 -7.01
C GLY A 41 -16.11 12.49 -6.91
N LYS A 42 -15.46 13.50 -7.45
CA LYS A 42 -16.08 14.82 -7.57
C LYS A 42 -17.18 14.78 -8.64
N THR A 43 -18.26 15.50 -8.38
CA THR A 43 -19.27 15.76 -9.40
C THR A 43 -18.82 16.98 -10.18
N GLU A 44 -18.78 16.85 -11.49
CA GLU A 44 -18.39 17.92 -12.39
C GLU A 44 -19.52 18.18 -13.39
N VAL A 45 -19.59 19.42 -13.88
CA VAL A 45 -20.53 19.82 -14.91
C VAL A 45 -19.75 20.20 -16.16
N PHE A 46 -20.08 19.55 -17.27
CA PHE A 46 -19.47 19.82 -18.56
C PHE A 46 -20.57 19.98 -19.61
N ARG A 47 -20.63 21.15 -20.25
CA ARG A 47 -21.67 21.50 -21.25
C ARG A 47 -23.09 21.27 -20.75
N GLY A 48 -23.32 21.57 -19.45
CA GLY A 48 -24.64 21.39 -18.87
C GLY A 48 -24.97 19.97 -18.46
N THR A 49 -24.04 19.02 -18.64
CA THR A 49 -24.18 17.63 -18.20
C THR A 49 -23.36 17.39 -16.96
N GLU A 50 -24.03 16.96 -15.90
CA GLU A 50 -23.38 16.58 -14.65
C GLU A 50 -22.90 15.14 -14.73
N TYR A 51 -21.65 14.89 -14.31
CA TYR A 51 -21.12 13.54 -14.18
C TYR A 51 -20.20 13.44 -12.97
N THR A 52 -20.03 12.23 -12.46
CA THR A 52 -19.21 11.96 -11.30
C THR A 52 -17.87 11.36 -11.71
N VAL A 53 -16.78 11.92 -11.21
CA VAL A 53 -15.45 11.33 -11.34
C VAL A 53 -15.33 10.25 -10.29
N ASN A 54 -15.29 8.99 -10.73
CA ASN A 54 -15.37 7.84 -9.82
C ASN A 54 -14.01 7.26 -9.45
N PHE A 55 -12.96 7.55 -10.23
CA PHE A 55 -11.63 7.02 -9.99
C PHE A 55 -10.72 8.11 -9.46
N LEU A 56 -10.03 7.80 -8.37
CA LEU A 56 -9.13 8.71 -7.68
C LEU A 56 -7.72 8.13 -7.64
N PRO A 57 -6.70 8.98 -7.73
CA PRO A 57 -5.32 8.51 -7.65
C PRO A 57 -5.02 7.94 -6.27
N LYS A 58 -4.32 6.82 -6.26
CA LYS A 58 -3.84 6.14 -5.06
C LYS A 58 -2.44 5.63 -5.31
N ILE A 59 -1.75 5.24 -4.25
CA ILE A 59 -0.47 4.54 -4.33
C ILE A 59 -0.68 3.11 -3.83
N LYS A 60 -0.16 2.16 -4.59
CA LYS A 60 -0.09 0.76 -4.18
C LYS A 60 1.32 0.48 -3.70
N ILE A 61 1.42 0.00 -2.47
CA ILE A 61 2.70 -0.43 -1.88
C ILE A 61 2.67 -1.95 -1.80
N GLU A 62 3.76 -2.60 -2.20
CA GLU A 62 3.92 -4.04 -2.10
C GLU A 62 5.21 -4.33 -1.35
N VAL A 63 5.13 -5.19 -0.35
CA VAL A 63 6.29 -5.55 0.46
C VAL A 63 6.15 -6.97 0.98
N ALA A 64 7.24 -7.75 0.87
CA ALA A 64 7.32 -9.09 1.45
C ALA A 64 8.01 -8.99 2.80
N VAL A 65 7.47 -9.66 3.80
CA VAL A 65 8.00 -9.63 5.16
C VAL A 65 8.04 -11.02 5.77
N PRO A 66 8.95 -11.26 6.74
CA PRO A 66 8.85 -12.46 7.56
C PRO A 66 7.51 -12.51 8.27
N GLY A 67 7.00 -13.73 8.52
CA GLY A 67 5.68 -13.90 9.11
C GLY A 67 5.50 -13.23 10.47
N ASP A 68 6.57 -13.18 11.27
CA ASP A 68 6.55 -12.56 12.60
C ASP A 68 6.59 -11.02 12.55
N SER A 69 6.80 -10.43 11.39
CA SER A 69 6.83 -8.97 11.20
C SER A 69 5.53 -8.39 10.67
N VAL A 70 4.56 -9.23 10.32
CA VAL A 70 3.32 -8.79 9.65
C VAL A 70 2.54 -7.80 10.52
N GLU A 71 2.34 -8.13 11.78
CA GLU A 71 1.54 -7.28 12.65
C GLU A 71 2.16 -5.90 12.81
N LYS A 72 3.47 -5.85 13.06
CA LYS A 72 4.20 -4.58 13.17
C LYS A 72 4.12 -3.78 11.87
N ALA A 73 4.28 -4.45 10.74
CA ALA A 73 4.24 -3.79 9.44
C ALA A 73 2.85 -3.21 9.16
N CYS A 74 1.80 -3.97 9.40
CA CYS A 74 0.44 -3.49 9.20
C CYS A 74 0.11 -2.31 10.12
N ASP A 75 0.52 -2.38 11.39
CA ASP A 75 0.31 -1.29 12.35
C ASP A 75 1.07 -0.03 11.92
N ALA A 76 2.30 -0.17 11.45
CA ALA A 76 3.11 0.94 10.96
C ALA A 76 2.44 1.62 9.75
N ILE A 77 1.97 0.84 8.80
CA ILE A 77 1.28 1.36 7.62
C ILE A 77 -0.01 2.07 8.04
N LYS A 78 -0.82 1.43 8.87
CA LYS A 78 -2.08 1.99 9.33
C LYS A 78 -1.88 3.33 10.00
N THR A 79 -0.98 3.39 10.98
CA THR A 79 -0.74 4.61 11.74
C THR A 79 -0.22 5.75 10.86
N ALA A 80 0.65 5.44 9.91
CA ALA A 80 1.24 6.44 9.02
C ALA A 80 0.26 6.90 7.92
N ALA A 81 -0.65 6.05 7.49
CA ALA A 81 -1.55 6.33 6.37
C ALA A 81 -2.91 6.85 6.78
N GLU A 82 -3.35 6.63 8.02
CA GLU A 82 -4.70 7.00 8.42
C GLU A 82 -4.89 8.51 8.60
N SER A 83 -6.05 9.00 8.18
CA SER A 83 -6.52 10.34 8.48
C SER A 83 -7.84 10.31 9.27
N GLY A 84 -8.45 9.14 9.36
CA GLY A 84 -9.78 8.97 9.96
C GLY A 84 -10.91 9.28 9.00
N LYS A 85 -10.60 9.57 7.74
CA LYS A 85 -11.59 9.91 6.71
C LYS A 85 -11.80 8.74 5.76
N ILE A 86 -12.95 8.72 5.09
CA ILE A 86 -13.21 7.78 4.01
C ILE A 86 -12.18 8.01 2.90
N GLY A 87 -11.62 6.93 2.39
CA GLY A 87 -10.61 7.00 1.32
C GLY A 87 -9.19 6.78 1.80
N ASP A 88 -8.97 6.48 3.08
CA ASP A 88 -7.64 6.20 3.61
C ASP A 88 -6.97 4.97 3.00
N GLY A 89 -7.78 4.04 2.51
CA GLY A 89 -7.27 2.86 1.82
C GLY A 89 -7.45 1.57 2.61
N LYS A 90 -6.74 0.54 2.15
CA LYS A 90 -6.82 -0.81 2.74
C LYS A 90 -5.48 -1.49 2.70
N ILE A 91 -5.32 -2.43 3.61
CA ILE A 91 -4.14 -3.30 3.68
C ILE A 91 -4.62 -4.73 3.46
N PHE A 92 -3.94 -5.44 2.54
CA PHE A 92 -4.21 -6.84 2.24
C PHE A 92 -2.97 -7.65 2.56
N VAL A 93 -3.16 -8.81 3.17
CA VAL A 93 -2.05 -9.71 3.51
C VAL A 93 -2.28 -11.05 2.84
N PHE A 94 -1.27 -11.53 2.13
CA PHE A 94 -1.29 -12.82 1.46
C PHE A 94 -0.20 -13.73 2.00
N ASP A 95 -0.44 -15.01 1.97
CA ASP A 95 0.63 -15.98 2.18
C ASP A 95 1.57 -15.93 0.99
N LEU A 96 2.87 -15.84 1.28
CA LEU A 96 3.91 -15.86 0.27
C LEU A 96 4.61 -17.21 0.35
N GLU A 97 4.40 -18.03 -0.66
CA GLU A 97 4.92 -19.38 -0.67
C GLU A 97 6.43 -19.42 -0.79
N THR A 98 6.99 -18.60 -1.68
CA THR A 98 8.42 -18.54 -1.90
C THR A 98 8.85 -17.17 -2.39
N ALA A 99 10.12 -16.84 -2.17
CA ALA A 99 10.76 -15.65 -2.69
C ALA A 99 12.21 -16.00 -3.03
N MET A 100 12.75 -15.41 -4.08
CA MET A 100 14.14 -15.62 -4.48
C MET A 100 14.75 -14.28 -4.86
N ARG A 101 15.94 -14.02 -4.34
CA ARG A 101 16.74 -12.86 -4.75
C ARG A 101 17.43 -13.19 -6.07
N ILE A 102 17.18 -12.42 -7.09
CA ILE A 102 17.68 -12.70 -8.44
C ILE A 102 19.21 -12.70 -8.47
N ARG A 103 19.86 -11.73 -7.83
CA ARG A 103 21.31 -11.61 -7.88
C ARG A 103 22.04 -12.79 -7.22
N THR A 104 21.52 -13.29 -6.11
CA THR A 104 22.24 -14.30 -5.30
C THR A 104 21.65 -15.69 -5.38
N GLY A 105 20.37 -15.81 -5.80
CA GLY A 105 19.64 -17.07 -5.74
C GLY A 105 19.18 -17.47 -4.35
N GLU A 106 19.42 -16.64 -3.33
CA GLU A 106 18.92 -16.90 -1.98
C GLU A 106 17.40 -16.98 -1.98
N THR A 107 16.86 -17.91 -1.20
CA THR A 107 15.41 -18.16 -1.12
C THR A 107 14.90 -18.02 0.31
N GLY A 108 13.57 -17.93 0.43
CA GLY A 108 12.92 -17.85 1.73
C GLY A 108 13.17 -16.51 2.40
N ALA A 109 13.12 -16.50 3.74
CA ALA A 109 13.26 -15.28 4.51
C ALA A 109 14.60 -14.56 4.29
N ASP A 110 15.64 -15.31 3.95
CA ASP A 110 16.98 -14.74 3.66
C ASP A 110 17.01 -13.93 2.37
N SER A 111 16.01 -14.08 1.52
CA SER A 111 15.91 -13.34 0.25
C SER A 111 15.25 -11.97 0.41
N LEU A 112 14.65 -11.71 1.55
CA LEU A 112 13.89 -10.49 1.79
C LEU A 112 14.77 -9.32 2.21
#